data_c10d8101f5418ec8509cd253d83112f6
#
_entry.id   c10d8101f5418ec8509cd253d83112f6
#
_cell.length_a   1.000
_cell.length_b   1.000
_cell.length_c   1.000
_cell.angle_alpha   90.00
_cell.angle_beta   90.00
_cell.angle_gamma   90.00
#
_symmetry.space_group_name_H-M   'P 1'
#
loop_
_entity.id
_entity.type
_entity.pdbx_description
1 polymer ?
#
loop_
_entity_poly.entity_id
_entity_poly.type
_entity_poly.pdbx_seq_one_letter_code
_entity_poly.pdbx_strand_id
1 'polypeptide(L)'
;DTRGLDDHEDLPRIIRAGRHLARPKRYIAGFAVELEDESQLPAAVAEQARRGDGWVKLVGDWIDRQIGDLAPLWSDDVLKAAIDTAHAQGARVTAHVFSEDALPGLINAGIDCIEHGTGLTDDTIALMLEHGTALVPTLINLENFPGIADAAGRYPTYAAHMRDLYARGYGRVAAAREAGVPVYAGTDAGSTIEHGRIADEVAALQRIGMTAHEALGAACWDARRWLGRPGLDDRASADLLCYAQDPRQGPGVLQHPDLVILRGRTFGP
;
A
#
# COMPACT_ATOMS: atom_id res chain seq x y z
N ASP A 1 -3.02 -9.01 17.17
CA ASP A 1 -3.95 -7.87 17.29
C ASP A 1 -3.21 -6.67 17.88
N THR A 2 -3.16 -5.58 17.13
CA THR A 2 -2.46 -4.35 17.55
C THR A 2 -3.35 -3.37 18.35
N ARG A 3 -4.58 -3.76 18.70
CA ARG A 3 -5.50 -2.87 19.45
C ARG A 3 -4.97 -2.49 20.83
N GLY A 4 -4.20 -3.37 21.48
CA GLY A 4 -3.53 -3.05 22.74
C GLY A 4 -2.52 -1.89 22.65
N LEU A 5 -2.12 -1.48 21.43
CA LEU A 5 -1.24 -0.34 21.23
C LEU A 5 -1.98 1.02 21.26
N ASP A 6 -3.31 1.03 21.19
CA ASP A 6 -4.09 2.27 21.15
C ASP A 6 -4.00 3.07 22.47
N ASP A 7 -3.76 2.39 23.58
CA ASP A 7 -3.60 2.99 24.91
C ASP A 7 -2.19 3.58 25.13
N HIS A 8 -1.24 3.32 24.22
CA HIS A 8 0.11 3.83 24.30
C HIS A 8 0.21 5.26 23.74
N GLU A 9 0.41 6.23 24.62
CA GLU A 9 0.49 7.64 24.24
C GLU A 9 1.79 8.02 23.53
N ASP A 10 2.82 7.19 23.62
CA ASP A 10 4.12 7.33 22.99
C ASP A 10 4.20 6.71 21.58
N LEU A 11 3.11 6.07 21.11
CA LEU A 11 3.01 5.50 19.78
C LEU A 11 2.11 6.34 18.86
N PRO A 12 2.38 6.36 17.55
CA PRO A 12 1.49 6.98 16.58
C PRO A 12 0.14 6.27 16.53
N ARG A 13 -0.90 6.97 16.10
CA ARG A 13 -2.21 6.36 15.84
C ARG A 13 -2.12 5.43 14.64
N ILE A 14 -2.66 4.23 14.78
CA ILE A 14 -2.68 3.20 13.75
C ILE A 14 -4.06 3.18 13.10
N ILE A 15 -4.12 3.17 11.76
CA ILE A 15 -5.32 2.90 10.98
C ILE A 15 -5.19 1.49 10.41
N ARG A 16 -6.05 0.58 10.84
CA ARG A 16 -5.96 -0.85 10.54
C ARG A 16 -6.91 -1.24 9.43
N ALA A 17 -6.47 -2.17 8.60
CA ALA A 17 -7.32 -2.83 7.60
C ALA A 17 -7.84 -4.22 8.06
N GLY A 18 -7.63 -4.57 9.33
CA GLY A 18 -7.88 -5.92 9.80
C GLY A 18 -6.83 -6.92 9.28
N ARG A 19 -7.23 -8.18 9.11
CA ARG A 19 -6.37 -9.22 8.52
C ARG A 19 -6.53 -9.23 7.00
N HIS A 20 -5.43 -9.48 6.31
CA HIS A 20 -5.44 -9.69 4.85
C HIS A 20 -6.37 -10.84 4.47
N LEU A 21 -7.07 -10.72 3.35
CA LEU A 21 -7.91 -11.78 2.79
C LEU A 21 -7.21 -12.37 1.56
N ALA A 22 -6.99 -13.69 1.56
CA ALA A 22 -6.26 -14.39 0.51
C ALA A 22 -6.83 -15.78 0.26
N ARG A 23 -6.45 -16.40 -0.85
CA ARG A 23 -6.66 -17.84 -1.09
C ARG A 23 -5.64 -18.65 -0.28
N PRO A 24 -5.91 -19.94 0.02
CA PRO A 24 -5.01 -20.75 0.80
C PRO A 24 -3.59 -20.82 0.22
N LYS A 25 -2.60 -20.60 1.06
CA LYS A 25 -1.16 -20.59 0.69
C LYS A 25 -0.79 -19.56 -0.39
N ARG A 26 -1.61 -18.53 -0.57
CA ARG A 26 -1.42 -17.44 -1.53
C ARG A 26 -1.12 -16.11 -0.82
N TYR A 27 -0.39 -16.18 0.26
CA TYR A 27 0.23 -15.06 0.97
C TYR A 27 1.23 -15.57 2.02
N ILE A 28 1.80 -14.65 2.79
CA ILE A 28 2.69 -14.96 3.91
C ILE A 28 1.91 -15.76 4.97
N ALA A 29 2.45 -16.91 5.37
CA ALA A 29 1.81 -17.82 6.31
C ALA A 29 1.46 -17.12 7.64
N GLY A 30 0.22 -17.27 8.10
CA GLY A 30 -0.28 -16.73 9.36
C GLY A 30 -0.75 -15.27 9.31
N PHE A 31 -0.49 -14.52 8.23
CA PHE A 31 -0.92 -13.13 8.10
C PHE A 31 -2.36 -13.00 7.58
N ALA A 32 -2.75 -13.84 6.62
CA ALA A 32 -4.07 -13.76 6.01
C ALA A 32 -5.13 -14.60 6.73
N VAL A 33 -6.40 -14.26 6.52
CA VAL A 33 -7.53 -15.19 6.58
C VAL A 33 -7.58 -15.88 5.23
N GLU A 34 -7.39 -17.18 5.23
CA GLU A 34 -7.39 -17.98 4.01
C GLU A 34 -8.81 -18.46 3.71
N LEU A 35 -9.31 -18.19 2.50
CA LEU A 35 -10.64 -18.53 2.02
C LEU A 35 -10.55 -19.64 0.97
N GLU A 36 -11.05 -20.82 1.32
CA GLU A 36 -11.05 -21.99 0.42
C GLU A 36 -11.97 -21.80 -0.80
N ASP A 37 -13.08 -21.10 -0.62
CA ASP A 37 -14.05 -20.76 -1.66
C ASP A 37 -14.07 -19.24 -1.83
N GLU A 38 -13.91 -18.76 -3.07
CA GLU A 38 -13.94 -17.31 -3.35
C GLU A 38 -15.29 -16.67 -3.05
N SER A 39 -16.40 -17.43 -3.11
CA SER A 39 -17.73 -16.94 -2.75
C SER A 39 -17.84 -16.46 -1.30
N GLN A 40 -16.88 -16.84 -0.44
CA GLN A 40 -16.78 -16.39 0.96
C GLN A 40 -16.22 -14.96 1.09
N LEU A 41 -15.62 -14.40 0.02
CA LEU A 41 -14.92 -13.12 0.09
C LEU A 41 -15.82 -11.96 0.57
N PRO A 42 -17.06 -11.76 0.07
CA PRO A 42 -17.92 -10.67 0.55
C PRO A 42 -18.20 -10.75 2.05
N ALA A 43 -18.48 -11.95 2.57
CA ALA A 43 -18.73 -12.17 4.00
C ALA A 43 -17.48 -11.90 4.86
N ALA A 44 -16.30 -12.33 4.38
CA ALA A 44 -15.02 -12.07 5.04
C ALA A 44 -14.66 -10.58 5.01
N VAL A 45 -14.91 -9.88 3.91
CA VAL A 45 -14.78 -8.43 3.79
C VAL A 45 -15.68 -7.71 4.81
N ALA A 46 -16.96 -8.11 4.93
CA ALA A 46 -17.85 -7.55 5.93
C ALA A 46 -17.35 -7.73 7.36
N GLU A 47 -16.72 -8.86 7.66
CA GLU A 47 -16.10 -9.10 8.97
C GLU A 47 -14.88 -8.19 9.19
N GLN A 48 -13.97 -8.08 8.21
CA GLN A 48 -12.78 -7.24 8.35
C GLN A 48 -13.12 -5.75 8.39
N ALA A 49 -14.14 -5.30 7.66
CA ALA A 49 -14.64 -3.92 7.74
C ALA A 49 -15.08 -3.54 9.17
N ARG A 50 -15.72 -4.47 9.91
CA ARG A 50 -16.06 -4.26 11.32
C ARG A 50 -14.87 -4.30 12.28
N ARG A 51 -13.78 -4.97 11.88
CA ARG A 51 -12.56 -5.11 12.70
C ARG A 51 -11.52 -4.04 12.42
N GLY A 52 -11.53 -3.49 11.22
CA GLY A 52 -10.61 -2.44 10.80
C GLY A 52 -11.07 -1.05 11.24
N ASP A 53 -10.26 -0.07 10.89
CA ASP A 53 -10.50 1.35 11.16
C ASP A 53 -10.97 2.07 9.89
N GLY A 54 -11.93 1.46 9.18
CA GLY A 54 -12.48 1.96 7.91
C GLY A 54 -11.73 1.48 6.66
N TRP A 55 -10.94 0.41 6.77
CA TRP A 55 -10.22 -0.21 5.66
C TRP A 55 -10.32 -1.73 5.70
N VAL A 56 -10.25 -2.34 4.50
CA VAL A 56 -10.09 -3.79 4.30
C VAL A 56 -8.93 -4.04 3.35
N LYS A 57 -8.11 -5.07 3.63
CA LYS A 57 -6.96 -5.45 2.81
C LYS A 57 -7.22 -6.76 2.08
N LEU A 58 -7.10 -6.75 0.76
CA LEU A 58 -7.11 -7.92 -0.10
C LEU A 58 -5.68 -8.27 -0.56
N VAL A 59 -5.46 -9.53 -0.87
CA VAL A 59 -4.34 -9.97 -1.72
C VAL A 59 -4.94 -10.17 -3.10
N GLY A 60 -4.55 -9.34 -4.07
CA GLY A 60 -5.13 -9.34 -5.43
C GLY A 60 -4.55 -10.44 -6.29
N ASP A 61 -3.24 -10.69 -6.17
CA ASP A 61 -2.53 -11.72 -6.90
C ASP A 61 -1.46 -12.40 -6.04
N TRP A 62 -0.99 -13.54 -6.48
CA TRP A 62 0.12 -14.29 -5.91
C TRP A 62 0.65 -15.30 -6.91
N ILE A 63 1.83 -15.87 -6.64
CA ILE A 63 2.33 -16.97 -7.48
C ILE A 63 1.36 -18.14 -7.46
N ASP A 64 0.89 -18.54 -8.64
CA ASP A 64 0.23 -19.82 -8.87
C ASP A 64 1.25 -20.89 -9.25
N ARG A 65 1.46 -21.83 -8.33
CA ARG A 65 2.47 -22.89 -8.53
C ARG A 65 2.10 -23.90 -9.62
N GLN A 66 0.84 -23.92 -10.06
CA GLN A 66 0.40 -24.82 -11.16
C GLN A 66 0.77 -24.22 -12.51
N ILE A 67 0.58 -22.93 -12.68
CA ILE A 67 0.99 -22.21 -13.91
C ILE A 67 2.44 -21.71 -13.84
N GLY A 68 3.01 -21.61 -12.64
CA GLY A 68 4.39 -21.20 -12.42
C GLY A 68 4.64 -19.70 -12.59
N ASP A 69 3.60 -18.86 -12.42
CA ASP A 69 3.66 -17.41 -12.53
C ASP A 69 2.65 -16.74 -11.58
N LEU A 70 2.65 -15.40 -11.53
CA LEU A 70 1.63 -14.61 -10.86
C LEU A 70 0.26 -14.85 -11.51
N ALA A 71 -0.79 -14.87 -10.68
CA ALA A 71 -2.16 -14.97 -11.15
C ALA A 71 -3.12 -14.24 -10.19
N PRO A 72 -4.23 -13.66 -10.72
CA PRO A 72 -5.32 -13.14 -9.92
C PRO A 72 -5.87 -14.19 -8.96
N LEU A 73 -6.25 -13.77 -7.76
CA LEU A 73 -6.82 -14.68 -6.74
C LEU A 73 -8.34 -14.78 -6.78
N TRP A 74 -9.01 -13.83 -7.39
CA TRP A 74 -10.45 -13.63 -7.33
C TRP A 74 -11.04 -13.36 -8.71
N SER A 75 -12.24 -13.83 -8.97
CA SER A 75 -13.00 -13.47 -10.16
C SER A 75 -13.58 -12.06 -10.04
N ASP A 76 -13.84 -11.41 -11.18
CA ASP A 76 -14.33 -10.03 -11.24
C ASP A 76 -15.67 -9.85 -10.52
N ASP A 77 -16.60 -10.81 -10.66
CA ASP A 77 -17.91 -10.78 -10.01
C ASP A 77 -17.78 -10.84 -8.49
N VAL A 78 -16.85 -11.66 -7.97
CA VAL A 78 -16.58 -11.79 -6.53
C VAL A 78 -15.90 -10.53 -6.01
N LEU A 79 -14.95 -9.95 -6.75
CA LEU A 79 -14.33 -8.67 -6.41
C LEU A 79 -15.37 -7.56 -6.30
N LYS A 80 -16.25 -7.45 -7.29
CA LYS A 80 -17.32 -6.43 -7.30
C LYS A 80 -18.22 -6.58 -6.07
N ALA A 81 -18.70 -7.78 -5.79
CA ALA A 81 -19.56 -8.04 -4.63
C ALA A 81 -18.84 -7.74 -3.30
N ALA A 82 -17.55 -8.07 -3.20
CA ALA A 82 -16.75 -7.85 -2.01
C ALA A 82 -16.49 -6.35 -1.74
N ILE A 83 -16.10 -5.61 -2.78
CA ILE A 83 -15.81 -4.16 -2.67
C ILE A 83 -17.09 -3.40 -2.38
N ASP A 84 -18.22 -3.69 -3.06
CA ASP A 84 -19.52 -3.12 -2.77
C ASP A 84 -19.94 -3.38 -1.30
N THR A 85 -19.63 -4.57 -0.78
CA THR A 85 -19.90 -4.92 0.63
C THR A 85 -19.10 -4.07 1.60
N ALA A 86 -17.81 -3.80 1.32
CA ALA A 86 -17.00 -2.88 2.13
C ALA A 86 -17.56 -1.45 2.09
N HIS A 87 -17.84 -0.94 0.90
CA HIS A 87 -18.38 0.41 0.69
C HIS A 87 -19.74 0.60 1.37
N ALA A 88 -20.61 -0.40 1.34
CA ALA A 88 -21.89 -0.37 2.04
C ALA A 88 -21.75 -0.27 3.57
N GLN A 89 -20.59 -0.65 4.12
CA GLN A 89 -20.24 -0.50 5.54
C GLN A 89 -19.39 0.74 5.82
N GLY A 90 -19.16 1.61 4.83
CA GLY A 90 -18.33 2.79 4.94
C GLY A 90 -16.82 2.50 5.02
N ALA A 91 -16.40 1.29 4.67
CA ALA A 91 -14.99 0.93 4.61
C ALA A 91 -14.46 1.03 3.18
N ARG A 92 -13.20 1.45 3.05
CA ARG A 92 -12.42 1.43 1.80
C ARG A 92 -11.65 0.13 1.66
N VAL A 93 -11.25 -0.19 0.43
CA VAL A 93 -10.53 -1.43 0.13
C VAL A 93 -9.19 -1.12 -0.51
N THR A 94 -8.15 -1.82 -0.06
CA THR A 94 -6.83 -1.80 -0.67
C THR A 94 -6.37 -3.22 -1.01
N ALA A 95 -5.55 -3.39 -2.05
CA ALA A 95 -5.03 -4.70 -2.44
C ALA A 95 -3.54 -4.68 -2.76
N HIS A 96 -2.84 -5.73 -2.28
CA HIS A 96 -1.54 -6.12 -2.81
C HIS A 96 -1.69 -6.59 -4.25
N VAL A 97 -0.91 -6.04 -5.19
CA VAL A 97 -0.91 -6.42 -6.60
C VAL A 97 0.47 -6.21 -7.22
N PHE A 98 1.02 -7.27 -7.81
CA PHE A 98 2.26 -7.19 -8.59
C PHE A 98 2.00 -7.30 -10.09
N SER A 99 1.12 -8.23 -10.52
CA SER A 99 0.90 -8.55 -11.94
C SER A 99 -0.02 -7.57 -12.66
N GLU A 100 0.06 -7.59 -13.99
CA GLU A 100 -0.84 -6.87 -14.87
C GLU A 100 -2.26 -7.39 -14.80
N ASP A 101 -2.41 -8.71 -14.75
CA ASP A 101 -3.68 -9.42 -14.96
C ASP A 101 -4.69 -9.18 -13.82
N ALA A 102 -4.22 -8.89 -12.60
CA ALA A 102 -5.10 -8.65 -11.46
C ALA A 102 -5.64 -7.20 -11.39
N LEU A 103 -4.97 -6.25 -12.04
CA LEU A 103 -5.28 -4.83 -11.94
C LEU A 103 -6.65 -4.47 -12.53
N PRO A 104 -7.03 -4.90 -13.76
CA PRO A 104 -8.29 -4.48 -14.36
C PRO A 104 -9.51 -4.90 -13.54
N GLY A 105 -9.55 -6.14 -13.06
CA GLY A 105 -10.65 -6.66 -12.24
C GLY A 105 -10.85 -5.86 -10.96
N LEU A 106 -9.76 -5.58 -10.23
CA LEU A 106 -9.79 -4.79 -9.00
C LEU A 106 -10.25 -3.35 -9.25
N ILE A 107 -9.70 -2.68 -10.28
CA ILE A 107 -10.01 -1.29 -10.57
C ILE A 107 -11.47 -1.15 -11.03
N ASN A 108 -11.93 -2.01 -11.95
CA ASN A 108 -13.32 -2.03 -12.43
C ASN A 108 -14.34 -2.37 -11.32
N ALA A 109 -13.92 -3.17 -10.33
CA ALA A 109 -14.73 -3.42 -9.14
C ALA A 109 -14.88 -2.20 -8.22
N GLY A 110 -14.07 -1.13 -8.43
CA GLY A 110 -14.13 0.12 -7.68
C GLY A 110 -13.21 0.15 -6.46
N ILE A 111 -12.06 -0.52 -6.51
CA ILE A 111 -11.10 -0.51 -5.40
C ILE A 111 -10.57 0.91 -5.12
N ASP A 112 -10.38 1.25 -3.85
CA ASP A 112 -9.93 2.59 -3.45
C ASP A 112 -8.42 2.77 -3.56
N CYS A 113 -7.64 1.68 -3.43
CA CYS A 113 -6.18 1.76 -3.46
C CYS A 113 -5.55 0.48 -4.00
N ILE A 114 -4.55 0.64 -4.86
CA ILE A 114 -3.63 -0.42 -5.27
C ILE A 114 -2.31 -0.22 -4.52
N GLU A 115 -1.78 -1.28 -3.94
CA GLU A 115 -0.44 -1.32 -3.36
C GLU A 115 0.54 -1.98 -4.33
N HIS A 116 1.77 -1.49 -4.36
CA HIS A 116 2.83 -1.85 -5.28
C HIS A 116 2.52 -1.45 -6.74
N GLY A 117 1.53 -2.08 -7.38
CA GLY A 117 1.11 -1.73 -8.74
C GLY A 117 2.23 -1.87 -9.78
N THR A 118 3.16 -2.81 -9.59
CA THR A 118 4.35 -2.97 -10.46
C THR A 118 3.99 -3.39 -11.88
N GLY A 119 2.83 -4.05 -12.05
CA GLY A 119 2.25 -4.45 -13.33
C GLY A 119 1.42 -3.37 -14.04
N LEU A 120 1.41 -2.12 -13.59
CA LEU A 120 0.65 -1.05 -14.25
C LEU A 120 0.99 -0.93 -15.74
N THR A 121 -0.06 -0.76 -16.56
CA THR A 121 -0.01 -0.47 -17.99
C THR A 121 -0.67 0.88 -18.27
N ASP A 122 -0.54 1.41 -19.48
CA ASP A 122 -1.22 2.68 -19.83
C ASP A 122 -2.74 2.56 -19.70
N ASP A 123 -3.32 1.39 -20.05
CA ASP A 123 -4.75 1.14 -19.93
C ASP A 123 -5.18 1.10 -18.46
N THR A 124 -4.43 0.41 -17.59
CA THR A 124 -4.78 0.35 -16.16
C THR A 124 -4.54 1.68 -15.45
N ILE A 125 -3.57 2.49 -15.87
CA ILE A 125 -3.39 3.87 -15.40
C ILE A 125 -4.62 4.73 -15.77
N ALA A 126 -5.11 4.61 -17.01
CA ALA A 126 -6.33 5.30 -17.44
C ALA A 126 -7.57 4.87 -16.61
N LEU A 127 -7.72 3.57 -16.35
CA LEU A 127 -8.78 3.06 -15.47
C LEU A 127 -8.65 3.61 -14.04
N MET A 128 -7.45 3.67 -13.46
CA MET A 128 -7.24 4.25 -12.13
C MET A 128 -7.72 5.71 -12.05
N LEU A 129 -7.45 6.49 -13.10
CA LEU A 129 -7.93 7.88 -13.19
C LEU A 129 -9.44 7.96 -13.28
N GLU A 130 -10.07 7.12 -14.10
CA GLU A 130 -11.53 7.07 -14.27
C GLU A 130 -12.24 6.72 -12.96
N HIS A 131 -11.70 5.74 -12.22
CA HIS A 131 -12.28 5.27 -10.97
C HIS A 131 -11.82 6.04 -9.72
N GLY A 132 -10.82 6.91 -9.84
CA GLY A 132 -10.24 7.63 -8.70
C GLY A 132 -9.43 6.74 -7.76
N THR A 133 -8.93 5.61 -8.26
CA THR A 133 -8.13 4.66 -7.48
C THR A 133 -6.75 5.25 -7.18
N ALA A 134 -6.34 5.22 -5.91
CA ALA A 134 -5.03 5.67 -5.47
C ALA A 134 -3.95 4.58 -5.61
N LEU A 135 -2.68 5.00 -5.60
CA LEU A 135 -1.50 4.13 -5.63
C LEU A 135 -0.64 4.35 -4.40
N VAL A 136 -0.25 3.27 -3.73
CA VAL A 136 0.82 3.23 -2.72
C VAL A 136 1.93 2.32 -3.24
N PRO A 137 2.93 2.86 -3.95
CA PRO A 137 3.83 2.08 -4.80
C PRO A 137 4.86 1.27 -4.03
N THR A 138 5.15 1.59 -2.77
CA THR A 138 6.17 0.90 -1.96
C THR A 138 7.46 0.66 -2.75
N LEU A 139 8.01 1.70 -3.34
CA LEU A 139 9.17 1.60 -4.26
C LEU A 139 10.39 0.93 -3.62
N ILE A 140 10.56 1.08 -2.30
CA ILE A 140 11.64 0.39 -1.59
C ILE A 140 11.41 -1.13 -1.53
N ASN A 141 10.16 -1.61 -1.62
CA ASN A 141 9.89 -3.05 -1.69
C ASN A 141 10.25 -3.63 -3.07
N LEU A 142 10.19 -2.82 -4.13
CA LEU A 142 10.60 -3.23 -5.48
C LEU A 142 12.06 -3.71 -5.50
N GLU A 143 12.92 -3.18 -4.62
CA GLU A 143 14.33 -3.58 -4.50
C GLU A 143 14.50 -5.06 -4.05
N ASN A 144 13.46 -5.70 -3.53
CA ASN A 144 13.48 -7.13 -3.16
C ASN A 144 13.22 -8.06 -4.37
N PHE A 145 12.66 -7.56 -5.48
CA PHE A 145 12.25 -8.38 -6.61
C PHE A 145 13.37 -9.22 -7.25
N PRO A 146 14.61 -8.70 -7.43
CA PRO A 146 15.71 -9.53 -7.89
C PRO A 146 15.98 -10.74 -6.98
N GLY A 147 15.96 -10.53 -5.65
CA GLY A 147 16.14 -11.61 -4.67
C GLY A 147 15.00 -12.63 -4.71
N ILE A 148 13.75 -12.17 -4.88
CA ILE A 148 12.58 -13.05 -5.06
C ILE A 148 12.75 -13.90 -6.34
N ALA A 149 13.16 -13.26 -7.45
CA ALA A 149 13.40 -13.96 -8.71
C ALA A 149 14.52 -15.01 -8.59
N ASP A 150 15.61 -14.68 -7.90
CA ASP A 150 16.74 -15.60 -7.68
C ASP A 150 16.34 -16.81 -6.82
N ALA A 151 15.48 -16.60 -5.82
CA ALA A 151 14.93 -17.66 -4.98
C ALA A 151 13.91 -18.56 -5.70
N ALA A 152 13.36 -18.10 -6.83
CA ALA A 152 12.28 -18.76 -7.57
C ALA A 152 12.77 -19.78 -8.62
N GLY A 153 13.91 -20.43 -8.44
CA GLY A 153 14.52 -21.32 -9.44
C GLY A 153 13.63 -22.48 -9.96
N ARG A 154 12.59 -22.85 -9.22
CA ARG A 154 11.58 -23.86 -9.65
C ARG A 154 10.54 -23.30 -10.62
N TYR A 155 10.44 -21.98 -10.73
CA TYR A 155 9.41 -21.25 -11.49
C TYR A 155 10.08 -20.23 -12.40
N PRO A 156 10.70 -20.66 -13.50
CA PRO A 156 11.50 -19.76 -14.36
C PRO A 156 10.66 -18.65 -14.99
N THR A 157 9.39 -18.89 -15.31
CA THR A 157 8.47 -17.88 -15.84
C THR A 157 8.24 -16.79 -14.79
N TYR A 158 7.89 -17.16 -13.57
CA TYR A 158 7.74 -16.22 -12.46
C TYR A 158 9.02 -15.44 -12.18
N ALA A 159 10.19 -16.12 -12.17
CA ALA A 159 11.47 -15.44 -11.97
C ALA A 159 11.77 -14.40 -13.07
N ALA A 160 11.46 -14.72 -14.32
CA ALA A 160 11.62 -13.78 -15.43
C ALA A 160 10.64 -12.61 -15.31
N HIS A 161 9.38 -12.89 -14.96
CA HIS A 161 8.34 -11.89 -14.74
C HIS A 161 8.72 -10.92 -13.60
N MET A 162 9.17 -11.41 -12.46
CA MET A 162 9.62 -10.56 -11.35
C MET A 162 10.78 -9.64 -11.74
N ARG A 163 11.70 -10.11 -12.60
CA ARG A 163 12.79 -9.25 -13.13
C ARG A 163 12.28 -8.19 -14.09
N ASP A 164 11.29 -8.51 -14.91
CA ASP A 164 10.64 -7.55 -15.82
C ASP A 164 9.90 -6.49 -15.03
N LEU A 165 9.08 -6.89 -14.04
CA LEU A 165 8.39 -5.97 -13.13
C LEU A 165 9.37 -5.03 -12.41
N TYR A 166 10.52 -5.56 -11.96
CA TYR A 166 11.59 -4.75 -11.39
C TYR A 166 12.14 -3.72 -12.37
N ALA A 167 12.46 -4.17 -13.58
CA ALA A 167 13.10 -3.32 -14.59
C ALA A 167 12.24 -2.13 -15.00
N ARG A 168 10.92 -2.30 -15.05
CA ARG A 168 9.98 -1.25 -15.52
C ARG A 168 9.23 -0.54 -14.40
N GLY A 169 9.22 -1.08 -13.18
CA GLY A 169 8.35 -0.63 -12.09
C GLY A 169 8.47 0.87 -11.78
N TYR A 170 9.69 1.39 -11.61
CA TYR A 170 9.90 2.83 -11.41
C TYR A 170 9.29 3.68 -12.53
N GLY A 171 9.47 3.26 -13.78
CA GLY A 171 8.91 3.95 -14.96
C GLY A 171 7.38 3.90 -14.98
N ARG A 172 6.78 2.79 -14.56
CA ARG A 172 5.31 2.65 -14.50
C ARG A 172 4.69 3.53 -13.41
N VAL A 173 5.32 3.60 -12.23
CA VAL A 173 4.87 4.50 -11.16
C VAL A 173 5.05 5.96 -11.56
N ALA A 174 6.15 6.31 -12.24
CA ALA A 174 6.35 7.65 -12.78
C ALA A 174 5.24 8.03 -13.78
N ALA A 175 4.90 7.12 -14.71
CA ALA A 175 3.83 7.34 -15.69
C ALA A 175 2.46 7.51 -15.01
N ALA A 176 2.14 6.72 -13.99
CA ALA A 176 0.91 6.85 -13.23
C ALA A 176 0.84 8.23 -12.54
N ARG A 177 1.93 8.66 -11.91
CA ARG A 177 2.02 9.99 -11.28
C ARG A 177 1.87 11.11 -12.30
N GLU A 178 2.56 11.04 -13.44
CA GLU A 178 2.48 12.05 -14.51
C GLU A 178 1.08 12.13 -15.10
N ALA A 179 0.37 11.02 -15.22
CA ALA A 179 -1.01 10.97 -15.65
C ALA A 179 -1.99 11.59 -14.62
N GLY A 180 -1.58 11.75 -13.36
CA GLY A 180 -2.40 12.36 -12.31
C GLY A 180 -3.04 11.37 -11.34
N VAL A 181 -2.63 10.10 -11.35
CA VAL A 181 -3.05 9.12 -10.32
C VAL A 181 -2.56 9.60 -8.95
N PRO A 182 -3.43 9.66 -7.92
CA PRO A 182 -3.00 10.00 -6.56
C PRO A 182 -1.99 8.97 -6.03
N VAL A 183 -0.79 9.43 -5.65
CA VAL A 183 0.28 8.56 -5.15
C VAL A 183 0.62 8.93 -3.71
N TYR A 184 0.63 7.94 -2.81
CA TYR A 184 0.96 8.11 -1.41
C TYR A 184 2.13 7.22 -0.99
N ALA A 185 2.91 7.65 0.00
CA ALA A 185 4.05 6.88 0.48
C ALA A 185 3.62 5.69 1.34
N GLY A 186 4.26 4.55 1.14
CA GLY A 186 4.15 3.36 1.96
C GLY A 186 5.42 2.53 1.87
N THR A 187 5.75 1.77 2.90
CA THR A 187 7.02 1.04 2.97
C THR A 187 6.88 -0.46 2.85
N ASP A 188 5.69 -1.01 3.08
CA ASP A 188 5.46 -2.45 3.25
C ASP A 188 6.36 -3.07 4.34
N ALA A 189 6.61 -2.31 5.42
CA ALA A 189 7.44 -2.74 6.53
C ALA A 189 6.76 -3.85 7.37
N GLY A 190 7.57 -4.72 7.95
CA GLY A 190 7.12 -5.79 8.84
C GLY A 190 7.39 -7.21 8.35
N SER A 191 8.06 -7.36 7.22
CA SER A 191 8.53 -8.64 6.68
C SER A 191 10.03 -8.51 6.30
N THR A 192 10.32 -8.36 5.02
CA THR A 192 11.68 -8.16 4.50
C THR A 192 12.18 -6.73 4.64
N ILE A 193 11.27 -5.78 4.87
CA ILE A 193 11.57 -4.37 5.04
C ILE A 193 11.46 -4.00 6.51
N GLU A 194 12.52 -3.42 7.05
CA GLU A 194 12.56 -2.93 8.43
C GLU A 194 11.63 -1.74 8.62
N HIS A 195 11.09 -1.59 9.83
CA HIS A 195 10.34 -0.40 10.23
C HIS A 195 11.24 0.84 10.22
N GLY A 196 10.63 2.03 10.04
CA GLY A 196 11.36 3.31 10.06
C GLY A 196 11.91 3.76 8.71
N ARG A 197 11.70 3.01 7.63
CA ARG A 197 12.25 3.28 6.29
C ARG A 197 11.44 4.28 5.45
N ILE A 198 10.53 5.06 6.02
CA ILE A 198 9.69 6.02 5.26
C ILE A 198 10.51 7.10 4.53
N ALA A 199 11.66 7.51 5.10
CA ALA A 199 12.55 8.47 4.45
C ALA A 199 13.12 7.94 3.13
N ASP A 200 13.37 6.62 3.04
CA ASP A 200 13.86 5.98 1.83
C ASP A 200 12.76 5.94 0.75
N GLU A 201 11.50 5.68 1.16
CA GLU A 201 10.37 5.76 0.24
C GLU A 201 10.15 7.18 -0.29
N VAL A 202 10.25 8.22 0.56
CA VAL A 202 10.21 9.63 0.13
C VAL A 202 11.32 9.92 -0.88
N ALA A 203 12.54 9.41 -0.65
CA ALA A 203 13.63 9.54 -1.61
C ALA A 203 13.33 8.81 -2.94
N ALA A 204 12.70 7.64 -2.88
CA ALA A 204 12.29 6.89 -4.06
C ALA A 204 11.19 7.61 -4.86
N LEU A 205 10.23 8.24 -4.18
CA LEU A 205 9.21 9.09 -4.81
C LEU A 205 9.83 10.30 -5.53
N GLN A 206 10.90 10.88 -5.00
CA GLN A 206 11.63 11.93 -5.72
C GLN A 206 12.32 11.39 -6.99
N ARG A 207 12.84 10.17 -6.97
CA ARG A 207 13.45 9.52 -8.15
C ARG A 207 12.46 9.31 -9.29
N ILE A 208 11.17 9.16 -9.00
CA ILE A 208 10.11 9.09 -10.04
C ILE A 208 9.57 10.46 -10.46
N GLY A 209 10.25 11.55 -10.10
CA GLY A 209 9.96 12.90 -10.56
C GLY A 209 9.08 13.73 -9.63
N MET A 210 8.72 13.27 -8.43
CA MET A 210 8.09 14.14 -7.43
C MET A 210 9.08 15.20 -6.94
N THR A 211 8.60 16.43 -6.81
CA THR A 211 9.35 17.45 -6.06
C THR A 211 9.47 17.05 -4.59
N ALA A 212 10.42 17.61 -3.87
CA ALA A 212 10.56 17.36 -2.44
C ALA A 212 9.27 17.69 -1.65
N HIS A 213 8.54 18.73 -2.07
CA HIS A 213 7.26 19.09 -1.46
C HIS A 213 6.17 18.03 -1.70
N GLU A 214 6.03 17.55 -2.94
CA GLU A 214 5.07 16.50 -3.29
C GLU A 214 5.37 15.17 -2.58
N ALA A 215 6.64 14.74 -2.56
CA ALA A 215 7.05 13.49 -1.90
C ALA A 215 6.82 13.53 -0.37
N LEU A 216 7.09 14.69 0.27
CA LEU A 216 6.74 14.91 1.67
C LEU A 216 5.23 14.93 1.88
N GLY A 217 4.47 15.59 0.98
CA GLY A 217 3.01 15.61 1.00
C GLY A 217 2.44 14.18 0.95
N ALA A 218 2.94 13.36 0.04
CA ALA A 218 2.55 11.96 -0.12
C ALA A 218 2.80 11.12 1.15
N ALA A 219 3.81 11.46 1.95
CA ALA A 219 4.13 10.78 3.21
C ALA A 219 3.47 11.41 4.44
N CYS A 220 2.86 12.58 4.33
CA CYS A 220 2.39 13.37 5.47
C CYS A 220 1.00 13.97 5.23
N TRP A 221 0.91 15.23 4.79
CA TRP A 221 -0.36 15.99 4.80
C TRP A 221 -1.34 15.54 3.73
N ASP A 222 -0.90 15.12 2.54
CA ASP A 222 -1.80 14.62 1.50
C ASP A 222 -2.31 13.22 1.84
N ALA A 223 -1.45 12.33 2.34
CA ALA A 223 -1.84 11.03 2.86
C ALA A 223 -2.84 11.16 4.03
N ARG A 224 -2.60 12.08 4.98
CA ARG A 224 -3.54 12.33 6.09
C ARG A 224 -4.90 12.79 5.57
N ARG A 225 -4.92 13.72 4.62
CA ARG A 225 -6.17 14.21 3.98
C ARG A 225 -6.92 13.07 3.29
N TRP A 226 -6.20 12.26 2.51
CA TRP A 226 -6.77 11.10 1.85
C TRP A 226 -7.33 10.05 2.83
N LEU A 227 -6.66 9.85 3.96
CA LEU A 227 -7.13 8.99 5.05
C LEU A 227 -8.26 9.62 5.89
N GLY A 228 -8.73 10.83 5.55
CA GLY A 228 -9.76 11.53 6.32
C GLY A 228 -9.28 12.00 7.69
N ARG A 229 -7.97 12.26 7.83
CA ARG A 229 -7.38 12.75 9.08
C ARG A 229 -7.04 14.24 8.94
N PRO A 230 -7.23 15.03 10.03
CA PRO A 230 -6.90 16.46 10.00
C PRO A 230 -5.41 16.66 9.75
N GLY A 231 -5.06 17.77 9.08
CA GLY A 231 -3.70 18.26 8.92
C GLY A 231 -3.23 19.09 10.11
N LEU A 232 -2.54 20.18 9.84
CA LEU A 232 -2.13 21.19 10.82
C LEU A 232 -3.21 22.28 10.96
N ASP A 233 -4.44 21.88 11.17
CA ASP A 233 -5.59 22.76 11.30
C ASP A 233 -5.79 23.17 12.76
N ASP A 234 -6.43 24.32 13.00
CA ASP A 234 -6.81 24.77 14.33
C ASP A 234 -7.65 23.68 15.04
N ARG A 235 -7.25 23.33 16.26
CA ARG A 235 -7.84 22.29 17.10
C ARG A 235 -7.59 20.86 16.63
N ALA A 236 -6.79 20.62 15.59
CA ALA A 236 -6.30 19.28 15.25
C ALA A 236 -5.34 18.77 16.33
N SER A 237 -5.17 17.44 16.36
CA SER A 237 -4.15 16.83 17.23
C SER A 237 -2.76 17.33 16.79
N ALA A 238 -1.97 17.80 17.74
CA ALA A 238 -0.59 18.20 17.47
C ALA A 238 0.28 16.93 17.36
N ASP A 239 0.32 16.36 16.15
CA ASP A 239 1.18 15.24 15.77
C ASP A 239 2.19 15.77 14.76
N LEU A 240 3.42 16.05 15.19
CA LEU A 240 4.42 16.82 14.45
C LEU A 240 5.81 16.20 14.56
N LEU A 241 6.59 16.35 13.50
CA LEU A 241 8.03 16.15 13.52
C LEU A 241 8.71 17.50 13.26
N CYS A 242 9.64 17.88 14.11
CA CYS A 242 10.42 19.10 13.96
C CYS A 242 11.86 18.75 13.56
N TYR A 243 12.40 19.54 12.66
CA TYR A 243 13.76 19.38 12.13
C TYR A 243 14.50 20.70 12.17
N ALA A 244 15.78 20.69 12.56
CA ALA A 244 16.64 21.88 12.52
C ALA A 244 16.98 22.29 11.08
N GLN A 245 16.93 21.36 10.14
CA GLN A 245 17.13 21.62 8.72
C GLN A 245 15.82 21.40 7.97
N ASP A 246 15.62 22.14 6.88
CA ASP A 246 14.47 21.93 6.02
C ASP A 246 14.53 20.56 5.34
N PRO A 247 13.60 19.63 5.62
CA PRO A 247 13.60 18.27 5.05
C PRO A 247 13.43 18.26 3.52
N ARG A 248 13.04 19.38 2.90
CA ARG A 248 13.00 19.51 1.43
C ARG A 248 14.40 19.62 0.80
N GLN A 249 15.42 19.91 1.59
CA GLN A 249 16.82 19.98 1.12
C GLN A 249 17.48 18.61 0.93
N GLY A 250 16.91 17.57 1.56
CA GLY A 250 17.40 16.20 1.38
C GLY A 250 16.63 15.18 2.24
N PRO A 251 16.27 14.03 1.68
CA PRO A 251 15.50 13.02 2.39
C PRO A 251 16.21 12.42 3.60
N GLY A 252 17.54 12.47 3.67
CA GLY A 252 18.30 12.01 4.83
C GLY A 252 18.00 12.79 6.13
N VAL A 253 17.53 14.04 6.01
CA VAL A 253 17.08 14.83 7.17
C VAL A 253 15.89 14.16 7.87
N LEU A 254 15.02 13.48 7.12
CA LEU A 254 13.80 12.84 7.65
C LEU A 254 14.08 11.70 8.62
N GLN A 255 15.27 11.10 8.58
CA GLN A 255 15.64 9.98 9.45
C GLN A 255 15.91 10.43 10.90
N HIS A 256 16.19 11.71 11.11
CA HIS A 256 16.65 12.23 12.40
C HIS A 256 15.86 13.50 12.78
N PRO A 257 14.59 13.37 13.23
CA PRO A 257 13.86 14.51 13.76
C PRO A 257 14.49 15.00 15.08
N ASP A 258 14.60 16.31 15.26
CA ASP A 258 15.09 16.90 16.52
C ASP A 258 14.04 16.80 17.63
N LEU A 259 12.75 16.74 17.24
CA LEU A 259 11.65 16.63 18.19
C LEU A 259 10.48 15.88 17.56
N VAL A 260 9.93 14.93 18.31
CA VAL A 260 8.68 14.24 18.01
C VAL A 260 7.58 14.74 18.95
N ILE A 261 6.47 15.18 18.39
CA ILE A 261 5.28 15.56 19.16
C ILE A 261 4.14 14.64 18.76
N LEU A 262 3.56 13.95 19.74
CA LEU A 262 2.38 13.10 19.56
C LEU A 262 1.28 13.59 20.52
N ARG A 263 0.14 13.96 19.97
CA ARG A 263 -1.02 14.45 20.74
C ARG A 263 -0.66 15.61 21.69
N GLY A 264 0.23 16.51 21.24
CA GLY A 264 0.71 17.65 22.00
C GLY A 264 1.76 17.33 23.08
N ARG A 265 2.20 16.09 23.22
CA ARG A 265 3.28 15.68 24.13
C ARG A 265 4.59 15.53 23.36
N THR A 266 5.67 16.02 23.95
CA THR A 266 7.01 15.95 23.35
C THR A 266 7.72 14.65 23.75
N PHE A 267 8.35 14.03 22.76
CA PHE A 267 9.22 12.87 22.94
C PHE A 267 10.58 13.25 22.38
N GLY A 268 11.64 12.91 23.09
CA GLY A 268 13.00 13.09 22.62
C GLY A 268 13.32 12.17 21.44
N PRO A 269 14.39 12.48 20.68
CA PRO A 269 14.89 11.61 19.61
C PRO A 269 15.39 10.29 20.16
#